data_b381778d3623ac3e046fe06a221d6340
#
_entry.id   b381778d3623ac3e046fe06a221d6340
#
_cell.length_a   1.000
_cell.length_b   1.000
_cell.length_c   1.000
_cell.angle_alpha   90.00
_cell.angle_beta   90.00
_cell.angle_gamma   90.00
#
_symmetry.space_group_name_H-M   'P 1'
#
loop_
_entity.id
_entity.type
_entity.pdbx_description
1 polymer ?
#
loop_
_entity_poly.entity_id
_entity_poly.type
_entity_poly.pdbx_seq_one_letter_code
_entity_poly.pdbx_strand_id
1 'polypeptide(L)'
;MTIDEIPPTDSPSSFETHGDTLDSELAGEDQALSLLKQTDLRAQTIEELSKNPALLKSRKVKLAIIGHPRTPRHVSLALLRQLFTFDLMQVALLPVAAGDIKKAAEDALINRLESVTLGERLSLARRSSGRVAFVLLCDKESRVATEALENPRLTEGLIIRALNDDDAAPHLVHAVCHHLKWSARREIRAALLRSEHIPLSLAVEFMREIPTEVRDEILRSSRLAADAKAYLQNENLSASRG
;
A
#
# COMPACT_ATOMS: atom_id res chain seq x y z
N MET A 1 54.19 26.27 -63.34
CA MET A 1 52.82 26.68 -62.94
C MET A 1 52.15 25.43 -62.43
N THR A 2 52.22 25.24 -61.15
CA THR A 2 51.79 24.05 -60.42
C THR A 2 50.38 24.27 -59.90
N ILE A 3 49.51 23.36 -60.22
CA ILE A 3 48.11 23.38 -59.72
C ILE A 3 48.09 22.50 -58.47
N ASP A 4 47.79 23.11 -57.32
CA ASP A 4 47.59 22.42 -56.03
C ASP A 4 46.31 21.59 -56.05
N GLU A 5 46.43 20.29 -55.83
CA GLU A 5 45.33 19.37 -55.57
C GLU A 5 44.95 19.44 -54.07
N ILE A 6 43.68 19.72 -53.78
CA ILE A 6 43.08 19.63 -52.47
C ILE A 6 42.57 18.20 -52.27
N PRO A 7 42.93 17.49 -51.19
CA PRO A 7 42.41 16.18 -50.91
C PRO A 7 40.97 16.24 -50.33
N PRO A 8 40.12 15.25 -50.61
CA PRO A 8 38.76 15.19 -50.07
C PRO A 8 38.79 14.83 -48.57
N THR A 9 38.10 15.65 -47.78
CA THR A 9 37.83 15.38 -46.38
C THR A 9 36.66 14.40 -46.27
N ASP A 10 36.99 13.12 -46.08
CA ASP A 10 36.03 12.12 -45.58
C ASP A 10 35.81 12.33 -44.08
N SER A 11 34.63 12.78 -43.72
CA SER A 11 34.14 12.74 -42.35
C SER A 11 33.22 11.50 -42.19
N PRO A 12 33.55 10.53 -41.34
CA PRO A 12 32.58 9.46 -41.10
C PRO A 12 31.48 9.98 -40.20
N SER A 13 30.25 9.83 -40.67
CA SER A 13 29.01 10.11 -39.98
C SER A 13 28.85 9.22 -38.75
N SER A 14 28.95 9.82 -37.60
CA SER A 14 28.76 9.18 -36.25
C SER A 14 27.29 9.08 -35.81
N PHE A 15 26.37 8.73 -36.71
CA PHE A 15 24.92 8.72 -36.45
C PHE A 15 24.24 7.34 -36.46
N GLU A 16 24.95 6.24 -36.70
CA GLU A 16 24.30 4.91 -36.86
C GLU A 16 24.34 3.96 -35.66
N THR A 17 24.99 4.31 -34.54
CA THR A 17 25.16 3.35 -33.42
C THR A 17 24.10 3.38 -32.31
N HIS A 18 23.15 4.34 -32.31
CA HIS A 18 22.13 4.40 -31.28
C HIS A 18 20.84 3.63 -31.63
N GLY A 19 20.52 3.44 -32.89
CA GLY A 19 19.35 2.67 -33.33
C GLY A 19 19.52 1.17 -33.10
N ASP A 20 20.63 0.61 -33.53
CA ASP A 20 20.92 -0.84 -33.45
C ASP A 20 21.01 -1.37 -32.01
N THR A 21 21.50 -0.58 -31.07
CA THR A 21 21.56 -0.99 -29.65
C THR A 21 20.19 -0.98 -28.99
N LEU A 22 19.33 -0.03 -29.29
CA LEU A 22 17.96 0.03 -28.78
C LEU A 22 17.09 -1.11 -29.32
N ASP A 23 17.18 -1.41 -30.60
CA ASP A 23 16.45 -2.52 -31.23
C ASP A 23 16.93 -3.88 -30.73
N SER A 24 18.21 -4.05 -30.46
CA SER A 24 18.78 -5.26 -29.85
C SER A 24 18.40 -5.40 -28.38
N GLU A 25 18.35 -4.31 -27.61
CA GLU A 25 17.89 -4.32 -26.20
C GLU A 25 16.38 -4.62 -26.11
N LEU A 26 15.56 -4.08 -27.01
CA LEU A 26 14.11 -4.36 -27.08
C LEU A 26 13.83 -5.81 -27.50
N ALA A 27 14.56 -6.34 -28.48
CA ALA A 27 14.46 -7.75 -28.88
C ALA A 27 14.84 -8.69 -27.70
N GLY A 28 15.85 -8.35 -26.94
CA GLY A 28 16.24 -9.08 -25.73
C GLY A 28 15.20 -9.01 -24.62
N GLU A 29 14.53 -7.86 -24.43
CA GLU A 29 13.43 -7.70 -23.46
C GLU A 29 12.25 -8.60 -23.81
N ASP A 30 11.76 -8.56 -25.07
CA ASP A 30 10.61 -9.34 -25.52
C ASP A 30 10.88 -10.85 -25.45
N GLN A 31 12.09 -11.29 -25.80
CA GLN A 31 12.50 -12.67 -25.66
C GLN A 31 12.51 -13.11 -24.19
N ALA A 32 13.07 -12.30 -23.27
CA ALA A 32 13.10 -12.59 -21.86
C ALA A 32 11.67 -12.66 -21.27
N LEU A 33 10.78 -11.73 -21.64
CA LEU A 33 9.39 -11.75 -21.22
C LEU A 33 8.62 -12.96 -21.78
N SER A 34 8.92 -13.38 -23.01
CA SER A 34 8.34 -14.58 -23.61
C SER A 34 8.78 -15.86 -22.87
N LEU A 35 10.05 -15.97 -22.51
CA LEU A 35 10.56 -17.07 -21.70
C LEU A 35 9.91 -17.08 -20.30
N LEU A 36 9.81 -15.94 -19.64
CA LEU A 36 9.24 -15.82 -18.29
C LEU A 36 7.72 -16.07 -18.22
N LYS A 37 7.03 -16.19 -19.35
CA LYS A 37 5.64 -16.68 -19.41
C LYS A 37 5.52 -18.20 -19.27
N GLN A 38 6.60 -18.94 -19.49
CA GLN A 38 6.64 -20.41 -19.38
C GLN A 38 6.78 -20.79 -17.90
N THR A 39 5.75 -21.36 -17.31
CA THR A 39 5.70 -21.72 -15.87
C THR A 39 6.67 -22.83 -15.47
N ASP A 40 7.20 -23.60 -16.44
CA ASP A 40 8.14 -24.71 -16.26
C ASP A 40 9.62 -24.32 -16.42
N LEU A 41 9.91 -23.03 -16.65
CA LEU A 41 11.26 -22.50 -16.80
C LEU A 41 12.16 -22.93 -15.61
N ARG A 42 13.38 -23.35 -15.90
CA ARG A 42 14.34 -23.77 -14.87
C ARG A 42 14.78 -22.59 -14.01
N ALA A 43 14.93 -22.81 -12.70
CA ALA A 43 15.40 -21.79 -11.77
C ALA A 43 16.76 -21.19 -12.16
N GLN A 44 17.66 -22.02 -12.69
CA GLN A 44 18.98 -21.57 -13.19
C GLN A 44 18.85 -20.55 -14.32
N THR A 45 17.95 -20.80 -15.29
CA THR A 45 17.74 -19.86 -16.42
C THR A 45 17.19 -18.52 -15.90
N ILE A 46 16.29 -18.54 -14.90
CA ILE A 46 15.77 -17.33 -14.27
C ILE A 46 16.90 -16.58 -13.57
N GLU A 47 17.77 -17.29 -12.89
CA GLU A 47 18.93 -16.71 -12.22
C GLU A 47 19.93 -16.08 -13.22
N GLU A 48 20.17 -16.72 -14.36
CA GLU A 48 20.98 -16.17 -15.46
C GLU A 48 20.36 -14.88 -16.02
N LEU A 49 19.02 -14.87 -16.28
CA LEU A 49 18.31 -13.67 -16.71
C LEU A 49 18.45 -12.54 -15.66
N SER A 50 18.43 -12.89 -14.38
CA SER A 50 18.57 -11.92 -13.29
C SER A 50 19.98 -11.35 -13.11
N LYS A 51 20.99 -11.95 -13.76
CA LYS A 51 22.37 -11.45 -13.77
C LYS A 51 22.68 -10.56 -14.96
N ASN A 52 21.78 -10.48 -15.94
CA ASN A 52 21.97 -9.64 -17.13
C ASN A 52 21.58 -8.19 -16.85
N PRO A 53 22.52 -7.24 -16.79
CA PRO A 53 22.22 -5.85 -16.44
C PRO A 53 21.41 -5.12 -17.52
N ALA A 54 21.49 -5.53 -18.78
CA ALA A 54 20.69 -4.95 -19.86
C ALA A 54 19.20 -5.28 -19.66
N LEU A 55 18.86 -6.53 -19.35
CA LEU A 55 17.50 -6.97 -19.05
C LEU A 55 16.95 -6.33 -17.76
N LEU A 56 17.81 -6.13 -16.76
CA LEU A 56 17.40 -5.50 -15.51
C LEU A 56 17.19 -3.99 -15.59
N LYS A 57 17.50 -3.33 -16.71
CA LYS A 57 17.01 -1.96 -16.96
C LYS A 57 15.48 -1.94 -17.12
N SER A 58 14.92 -3.01 -17.70
CA SER A 58 13.47 -3.12 -17.88
C SER A 58 12.75 -3.40 -16.57
N ARG A 59 11.83 -2.50 -16.22
CA ARG A 59 10.88 -2.66 -15.12
C ARG A 59 10.00 -3.90 -15.29
N LYS A 60 9.55 -4.17 -16.53
CA LYS A 60 8.68 -5.31 -16.84
C LYS A 60 9.37 -6.63 -16.59
N VAL A 61 10.65 -6.75 -17.00
CA VAL A 61 11.45 -7.95 -16.77
C VAL A 61 11.67 -8.21 -15.28
N LYS A 62 12.01 -7.18 -14.50
CA LYS A 62 12.14 -7.32 -13.03
C LYS A 62 10.87 -7.87 -12.39
N LEU A 63 9.71 -7.29 -12.72
CA LEU A 63 8.42 -7.74 -12.20
C LEU A 63 8.05 -9.14 -12.66
N ALA A 64 8.35 -9.49 -13.91
CA ALA A 64 8.12 -10.84 -14.45
C ALA A 64 9.00 -11.89 -13.73
N ILE A 65 10.29 -11.57 -13.50
CA ILE A 65 11.17 -12.45 -12.71
C ILE A 65 10.61 -12.66 -11.30
N ILE A 66 10.27 -11.58 -10.58
CA ILE A 66 9.77 -11.68 -9.20
C ILE A 66 8.43 -12.45 -9.15
N GLY A 67 7.58 -12.28 -10.16
CA GLY A 67 6.29 -12.96 -10.27
C GLY A 67 6.36 -14.41 -10.71
N HIS A 68 7.52 -14.89 -11.19
CA HIS A 68 7.62 -16.25 -11.69
C HIS A 68 7.68 -17.26 -10.53
N PRO A 69 6.89 -18.36 -10.56
CA PRO A 69 6.75 -19.30 -9.43
C PRO A 69 8.03 -20.04 -9.07
N ARG A 70 8.95 -20.20 -10.01
CA ARG A 70 10.24 -20.89 -9.80
C ARG A 70 11.42 -19.95 -9.55
N THR A 71 11.19 -18.66 -9.35
CA THR A 71 12.26 -17.71 -9.03
C THR A 71 12.88 -18.02 -7.68
N PRO A 72 14.20 -18.21 -7.60
CA PRO A 72 14.85 -18.38 -6.31
C PRO A 72 14.61 -17.18 -5.39
N ARG A 73 14.36 -17.45 -4.11
CA ARG A 73 14.02 -16.41 -3.12
C ARG A 73 15.06 -15.30 -3.05
N HIS A 74 16.34 -15.64 -3.07
CA HIS A 74 17.43 -14.66 -3.00
C HIS A 74 17.41 -13.68 -4.19
N VAL A 75 17.04 -14.17 -5.39
CA VAL A 75 16.87 -13.33 -6.59
C VAL A 75 15.72 -12.34 -6.41
N SER A 76 14.55 -12.82 -5.98
CA SER A 76 13.40 -11.96 -5.72
C SER A 76 13.73 -10.89 -4.69
N LEU A 77 14.35 -11.23 -3.55
CA LEU A 77 14.73 -10.28 -2.52
C LEU A 77 15.75 -9.24 -2.98
N ALA A 78 16.72 -9.65 -3.82
CA ALA A 78 17.71 -8.72 -4.40
C ALA A 78 17.03 -7.72 -5.34
N LEU A 79 16.11 -8.17 -6.17
CA LEU A 79 15.38 -7.34 -7.12
C LEU A 79 14.39 -6.37 -6.42
N LEU A 80 13.75 -6.77 -5.32
CA LEU A 80 12.85 -5.88 -4.54
C LEU A 80 13.52 -4.56 -4.13
N ARG A 81 14.82 -4.61 -3.80
CA ARG A 81 15.58 -3.42 -3.39
C ARG A 81 15.72 -2.39 -4.51
N GLN A 82 15.61 -2.84 -5.77
CA GLN A 82 15.75 -2.01 -6.97
C GLN A 82 14.42 -1.50 -7.52
N LEU A 83 13.30 -1.91 -6.93
CA LEU A 83 11.97 -1.52 -7.38
C LEU A 83 11.57 -0.14 -6.86
N PHE A 84 10.78 0.58 -7.65
CA PHE A 84 10.12 1.80 -7.24
C PHE A 84 8.88 1.52 -6.36
N THR A 85 8.37 2.55 -5.72
CA THR A 85 7.25 2.50 -4.78
C THR A 85 6.02 1.75 -5.32
N PHE A 86 5.56 2.10 -6.53
CA PHE A 86 4.40 1.44 -7.14
C PHE A 86 4.69 0.02 -7.66
N ASP A 87 5.95 -0.31 -7.95
CA ASP A 87 6.34 -1.67 -8.29
C ASP A 87 6.29 -2.59 -7.07
N LEU A 88 6.76 -2.10 -5.92
CA LEU A 88 6.63 -2.81 -4.65
C LEU A 88 5.16 -3.08 -4.32
N MET A 89 4.28 -2.07 -4.50
CA MET A 89 2.84 -2.25 -4.34
C MET A 89 2.31 -3.35 -5.29
N GLN A 90 2.75 -3.34 -6.55
CA GLN A 90 2.35 -4.35 -7.53
C GLN A 90 2.79 -5.75 -7.11
N VAL A 91 4.04 -5.92 -6.65
CA VAL A 91 4.54 -7.21 -6.14
C VAL A 91 3.76 -7.68 -4.92
N ALA A 92 3.46 -6.80 -3.97
CA ALA A 92 2.66 -7.12 -2.78
C ALA A 92 1.25 -7.64 -3.14
N LEU A 93 0.72 -7.24 -4.31
CA LEU A 93 -0.61 -7.62 -4.81
C LEU A 93 -0.59 -8.79 -5.80
N LEU A 94 0.60 -9.25 -6.26
CA LEU A 94 0.68 -10.34 -7.23
C LEU A 94 0.14 -11.65 -6.64
N PRO A 95 -0.89 -12.29 -7.24
CA PRO A 95 -1.44 -13.54 -6.73
C PRO A 95 -0.40 -14.67 -6.64
N VAL A 96 0.47 -14.76 -7.65
CA VAL A 96 1.46 -15.84 -7.82
C VAL A 96 2.74 -15.66 -6.99
N ALA A 97 3.01 -14.46 -6.45
CA ALA A 97 4.20 -14.24 -5.64
C ALA A 97 4.09 -14.97 -4.29
N ALA A 98 5.21 -15.56 -3.84
CA ALA A 98 5.28 -16.23 -2.55
C ALA A 98 4.95 -15.26 -1.39
N GLY A 99 4.31 -15.76 -0.33
CA GLY A 99 3.83 -14.93 0.77
C GLY A 99 4.94 -14.13 1.49
N ASP A 100 6.13 -14.70 1.62
CA ASP A 100 7.30 -14.03 2.18
C ASP A 100 7.85 -12.92 1.28
N ILE A 101 7.77 -13.08 -0.05
CA ILE A 101 8.14 -12.05 -1.02
C ILE A 101 7.12 -10.90 -0.99
N LYS A 102 5.81 -11.21 -0.92
CA LYS A 102 4.77 -10.20 -0.72
C LYS A 102 5.01 -9.38 0.54
N LYS A 103 5.27 -10.08 1.65
CA LYS A 103 5.57 -9.43 2.93
C LYS A 103 6.82 -8.55 2.85
N ALA A 104 7.89 -9.04 2.22
CA ALA A 104 9.11 -8.26 2.02
C ALA A 104 8.88 -7.01 1.16
N ALA A 105 8.02 -7.10 0.12
CA ALA A 105 7.62 -5.97 -0.68
C ALA A 105 6.79 -4.95 0.12
N GLU A 106 5.87 -5.41 0.96
CA GLU A 106 5.11 -4.55 1.89
C GLU A 106 6.02 -3.85 2.90
N ASP A 107 6.96 -4.58 3.52
CA ASP A 107 7.92 -4.01 4.47
C ASP A 107 8.78 -2.93 3.81
N ALA A 108 9.29 -3.22 2.59
CA ALA A 108 10.06 -2.25 1.83
C ALA A 108 9.24 -1.01 1.44
N LEU A 109 7.95 -1.18 1.14
CA LEU A 109 7.03 -0.10 0.83
C LEU A 109 6.73 0.75 2.07
N ILE A 110 6.40 0.12 3.20
CA ILE A 110 6.11 0.79 4.47
C ILE A 110 7.31 1.65 4.90
N ASN A 111 8.53 1.12 4.82
CA ASN A 111 9.74 1.86 5.19
C ASN A 111 10.02 3.09 4.30
N ARG A 112 9.37 3.18 3.14
CA ARG A 112 9.50 4.33 2.22
C ARG A 112 8.37 5.35 2.35
N LEU A 113 7.30 5.07 3.10
CA LEU A 113 6.12 5.95 3.16
C LEU A 113 6.44 7.36 3.63
N GLU A 114 7.42 7.53 4.50
CA GLU A 114 7.85 8.86 4.97
C GLU A 114 8.54 9.69 3.89
N SER A 115 9.16 9.03 2.90
CA SER A 115 9.92 9.69 1.82
C SER A 115 9.11 9.94 0.56
N VAL A 116 7.90 9.37 0.44
CA VAL A 116 7.04 9.55 -0.74
C VAL A 116 6.15 10.78 -0.59
N THR A 117 5.77 11.35 -1.72
CA THR A 117 4.91 12.55 -1.77
C THR A 117 3.50 12.27 -1.23
N LEU A 118 2.78 13.34 -0.84
CA LEU A 118 1.38 13.22 -0.43
C LEU A 118 0.51 12.57 -1.51
N GLY A 119 0.69 12.92 -2.78
CA GLY A 119 -0.06 12.33 -3.89
C GLY A 119 0.17 10.83 -4.04
N GLU A 120 1.40 10.38 -3.85
CA GLU A 120 1.72 8.94 -3.85
C GLU A 120 1.09 8.24 -2.64
N ARG A 121 1.15 8.83 -1.44
CA ARG A 121 0.49 8.26 -0.24
C ARG A 121 -1.02 8.11 -0.42
N LEU A 122 -1.70 9.10 -0.99
CA LEU A 122 -3.13 9.03 -1.33
C LEU A 122 -3.43 7.87 -2.30
N SER A 123 -2.62 7.74 -3.35
CA SER A 123 -2.77 6.64 -4.32
C SER A 123 -2.53 5.27 -3.70
N LEU A 124 -1.50 5.15 -2.83
CA LEU A 124 -1.17 3.93 -2.10
C LEU A 124 -2.27 3.58 -1.09
N ALA A 125 -2.79 4.56 -0.34
CA ALA A 125 -3.86 4.38 0.63
C ALA A 125 -5.05 3.65 0.01
N ARG A 126 -5.48 4.09 -1.17
CA ARG A 126 -6.64 3.53 -1.87
C ARG A 126 -6.40 2.17 -2.53
N ARG A 127 -5.15 1.86 -2.97
CA ARG A 127 -4.88 0.77 -3.91
C ARG A 127 -3.98 -0.35 -3.37
N SER A 128 -3.24 -0.13 -2.30
CA SER A 128 -2.27 -1.08 -1.75
C SER A 128 -2.93 -2.27 -1.05
N SER A 129 -2.10 -3.17 -0.49
CA SER A 129 -2.56 -4.25 0.37
C SER A 129 -3.19 -3.73 1.67
N GLY A 130 -4.00 -4.56 2.33
CA GLY A 130 -4.65 -4.18 3.59
C GLY A 130 -3.65 -3.80 4.69
N ARG A 131 -2.46 -4.41 4.69
CA ARG A 131 -1.40 -4.08 5.66
C ARG A 131 -0.80 -2.69 5.43
N VAL A 132 -0.53 -2.33 4.18
CA VAL A 132 -0.04 -0.98 3.83
C VAL A 132 -1.15 0.06 4.04
N ALA A 133 -2.40 -0.26 3.66
CA ALA A 133 -3.55 0.60 3.92
C ALA A 133 -3.77 0.86 5.41
N PHE A 134 -3.53 -0.14 6.28
CA PHE A 134 -3.57 0.03 7.74
C PHE A 134 -2.54 1.06 8.24
N VAL A 135 -1.30 1.00 7.75
CA VAL A 135 -0.28 1.99 8.12
C VAL A 135 -0.68 3.39 7.65
N LEU A 136 -1.22 3.51 6.44
CA LEU A 136 -1.69 4.78 5.88
C LEU A 136 -3.00 5.27 6.52
N LEU A 137 -3.78 4.39 7.13
CA LEU A 137 -4.92 4.77 7.96
C LEU A 137 -4.49 5.57 9.20
N CYS A 138 -3.31 5.27 9.72
CA CYS A 138 -2.69 5.97 10.86
C CYS A 138 -1.77 7.13 10.40
N ASP A 139 -1.84 7.56 9.13
CA ASP A 139 -1.05 8.68 8.62
C ASP A 139 -1.45 10.00 9.30
N LYS A 140 -0.48 10.88 9.55
CA LYS A 140 -0.70 12.21 10.13
C LYS A 140 -1.60 13.13 9.28
N GLU A 141 -1.68 12.86 7.98
CA GLU A 141 -2.50 13.61 7.04
C GLU A 141 -3.91 13.03 6.98
N SER A 142 -4.90 13.78 7.44
CA SER A 142 -6.31 13.32 7.50
C SER A 142 -6.85 12.84 6.15
N ARG A 143 -6.41 13.45 5.04
CA ARG A 143 -6.81 13.05 3.68
C ARG A 143 -6.31 11.65 3.34
N VAL A 144 -5.11 11.27 3.79
CA VAL A 144 -4.54 9.94 3.56
C VAL A 144 -5.32 8.89 4.35
N ALA A 145 -5.63 9.18 5.61
CA ALA A 145 -6.47 8.31 6.44
C ALA A 145 -7.87 8.09 5.82
N THR A 146 -8.49 9.16 5.31
CA THR A 146 -9.79 9.07 4.62
C THR A 146 -9.71 8.21 3.36
N GLU A 147 -8.68 8.38 2.53
CA GLU A 147 -8.48 7.53 1.33
C GLU A 147 -8.20 6.06 1.70
N ALA A 148 -7.53 5.80 2.83
CA ALA A 148 -7.30 4.45 3.30
C ALA A 148 -8.61 3.72 3.67
N LEU A 149 -9.61 4.44 4.22
CA LEU A 149 -10.93 3.87 4.52
C LEU A 149 -11.68 3.38 3.27
N GLU A 150 -11.37 3.95 2.10
CA GLU A 150 -11.92 3.53 0.80
C GLU A 150 -11.19 2.31 0.19
N ASN A 151 -10.12 1.82 0.83
CA ASN A 151 -9.38 0.69 0.29
C ASN A 151 -10.20 -0.62 0.39
N PRO A 152 -10.43 -1.33 -0.74
CA PRO A 152 -11.24 -2.54 -0.73
C PRO A 152 -10.60 -3.72 0.04
N ARG A 153 -9.30 -3.63 0.38
CA ARG A 153 -8.57 -4.65 1.13
C ARG A 153 -8.45 -4.31 2.61
N LEU A 154 -8.94 -3.14 3.03
CA LEU A 154 -9.01 -2.80 4.45
C LEU A 154 -10.11 -3.63 5.10
N THR A 155 -9.83 -4.21 6.25
CA THR A 155 -10.76 -5.04 7.01
C THR A 155 -11.24 -4.33 8.27
N GLU A 156 -12.40 -4.73 8.76
CA GLU A 156 -12.97 -4.24 10.02
C GLU A 156 -12.00 -4.39 11.19
N GLY A 157 -11.36 -5.56 11.30
CA GLY A 157 -10.38 -5.82 12.37
C GLY A 157 -9.17 -4.87 12.34
N LEU A 158 -8.72 -4.45 11.15
CA LEU A 158 -7.63 -3.47 11.04
C LEU A 158 -8.07 -2.08 11.51
N ILE A 159 -9.30 -1.68 11.20
CA ILE A 159 -9.86 -0.39 11.65
C ILE A 159 -10.04 -0.40 13.18
N ILE A 160 -10.61 -1.46 13.73
CA ILE A 160 -10.75 -1.62 15.20
C ILE A 160 -9.38 -1.55 15.88
N ARG A 161 -8.37 -2.21 15.30
CA ARG A 161 -7.01 -2.14 15.81
C ARG A 161 -6.45 -0.71 15.82
N ALA A 162 -6.69 0.05 14.74
CA ALA A 162 -6.25 1.45 14.65
C ALA A 162 -6.99 2.36 15.64
N LEU A 163 -8.29 2.12 15.87
CA LEU A 163 -9.10 2.90 16.84
C LEU A 163 -8.76 2.59 18.30
N ASN A 164 -8.32 1.35 18.58
CA ASN A 164 -7.93 0.92 19.91
C ASN A 164 -6.47 1.26 20.25
N ASP A 165 -5.71 1.81 19.32
CA ASP A 165 -4.38 2.32 19.59
C ASP A 165 -4.45 3.51 20.54
N ASP A 166 -3.55 3.57 21.53
CA ASP A 166 -3.53 4.65 22.52
C ASP A 166 -3.17 6.00 21.87
N ASP A 167 -2.41 5.94 20.76
CA ASP A 167 -2.02 7.10 19.96
C ASP A 167 -2.97 7.36 18.79
N ALA A 168 -4.19 6.78 18.79
CA ALA A 168 -5.16 6.96 17.71
C ALA A 168 -5.48 8.45 17.50
N ALA A 169 -5.13 8.96 16.32
CA ALA A 169 -5.27 10.38 16.01
C ALA A 169 -6.75 10.83 15.97
N PRO A 170 -7.10 12.04 16.46
CA PRO A 170 -8.48 12.56 16.43
C PRO A 170 -9.11 12.54 15.04
N HIS A 171 -8.34 12.87 14.01
CA HIS A 171 -8.84 12.90 12.63
C HIS A 171 -9.20 11.51 12.10
N LEU A 172 -8.53 10.44 12.55
CA LEU A 172 -8.89 9.06 12.22
C LEU A 172 -10.27 8.73 12.81
N VAL A 173 -10.47 8.97 14.11
CA VAL A 173 -11.74 8.73 14.79
C VAL A 173 -12.87 9.47 14.08
N HIS A 174 -12.66 10.75 13.79
CA HIS A 174 -13.61 11.58 13.06
C HIS A 174 -13.92 11.03 11.66
N ALA A 175 -12.90 10.63 10.88
CA ALA A 175 -13.09 10.05 9.55
C ALA A 175 -13.92 8.77 9.60
N VAL A 176 -13.65 7.87 10.56
CA VAL A 176 -14.40 6.61 10.72
C VAL A 176 -15.83 6.87 11.15
N CYS A 177 -16.08 7.83 12.06
CA CYS A 177 -17.41 8.22 12.49
C CYS A 177 -18.34 8.64 11.33
N HIS A 178 -17.78 9.35 10.35
CA HIS A 178 -18.54 9.89 9.22
C HIS A 178 -18.51 9.00 7.97
N HIS A 179 -17.80 7.86 8.02
CA HIS A 179 -17.70 6.97 6.88
C HIS A 179 -18.90 6.03 6.80
N LEU A 180 -19.75 6.17 5.77
CA LEU A 180 -21.03 5.46 5.61
C LEU A 180 -20.92 3.93 5.81
N LYS A 181 -19.91 3.30 5.23
CA LYS A 181 -19.71 1.85 5.32
C LYS A 181 -19.27 1.39 6.71
N TRP A 182 -18.36 2.14 7.35
CA TRP A 182 -17.69 1.69 8.55
C TRP A 182 -18.45 2.10 9.82
N SER A 183 -19.02 3.33 9.88
CA SER A 183 -19.81 3.77 11.02
C SER A 183 -21.10 2.95 11.21
N ALA A 184 -21.59 2.28 10.16
CA ALA A 184 -22.75 1.40 10.27
C ALA A 184 -22.45 0.04 10.96
N ARG A 185 -21.17 -0.28 11.19
CA ARG A 185 -20.79 -1.58 11.75
C ARG A 185 -20.76 -1.54 13.27
N ARG A 186 -21.42 -2.52 13.92
CA ARG A 186 -21.55 -2.60 15.36
C ARG A 186 -20.22 -2.61 16.10
N GLU A 187 -19.28 -3.43 15.66
CA GLU A 187 -17.97 -3.56 16.31
C GLU A 187 -17.12 -2.28 16.15
N ILE A 188 -17.26 -1.59 15.02
CA ILE A 188 -16.63 -0.28 14.81
C ILE A 188 -17.25 0.77 15.76
N ARG A 189 -18.58 0.80 15.91
CA ARG A 189 -19.24 1.71 16.88
C ARG A 189 -18.78 1.45 18.30
N ALA A 190 -18.65 0.17 18.68
CA ALA A 190 -18.14 -0.20 19.99
C ALA A 190 -16.69 0.28 20.19
N ALA A 191 -15.84 0.18 19.17
CA ALA A 191 -14.46 0.70 19.22
C ALA A 191 -14.43 2.23 19.27
N LEU A 192 -15.26 2.92 18.48
CA LEU A 192 -15.40 4.38 18.51
C LEU A 192 -15.83 4.90 19.90
N LEU A 193 -16.79 4.24 20.53
CA LEU A 193 -17.28 4.58 21.88
C LEU A 193 -16.22 4.40 22.98
N ARG A 194 -15.16 3.63 22.72
CA ARG A 194 -14.03 3.52 23.63
C ARG A 194 -13.00 4.62 23.45
N SER A 195 -13.03 5.34 22.30
CA SER A 195 -12.09 6.41 22.01
C SER A 195 -12.44 7.71 22.75
N GLU A 196 -11.44 8.42 23.25
CA GLU A 196 -11.61 9.74 23.84
C GLU A 196 -11.98 10.84 22.84
N HIS A 197 -11.74 10.61 21.55
CA HIS A 197 -11.92 11.60 20.47
C HIS A 197 -13.28 11.50 19.76
N ILE A 198 -14.19 10.61 20.20
CA ILE A 198 -15.52 10.53 19.59
C ILE A 198 -16.34 11.80 19.92
N PRO A 199 -17.01 12.43 18.93
CA PRO A 199 -17.94 13.52 19.19
C PRO A 199 -19.10 13.04 20.07
N LEU A 200 -19.43 13.78 21.14
CA LEU A 200 -20.46 13.39 22.11
C LEU A 200 -21.84 13.13 21.47
N SER A 201 -22.22 13.93 20.47
CA SER A 201 -23.46 13.73 19.72
C SER A 201 -23.54 12.37 19.03
N LEU A 202 -22.44 11.93 18.39
CA LEU A 202 -22.35 10.62 17.77
C LEU A 202 -22.23 9.49 18.80
N ALA A 203 -21.59 9.76 19.95
CA ALA A 203 -21.54 8.79 21.03
C ALA A 203 -22.94 8.47 21.57
N VAL A 204 -23.81 9.48 21.74
CA VAL A 204 -25.24 9.30 22.12
C VAL A 204 -25.99 8.48 21.08
N GLU A 205 -25.82 8.81 19.80
CA GLU A 205 -26.50 8.11 18.70
C GLU A 205 -26.06 6.63 18.66
N PHE A 206 -24.75 6.37 18.66
CA PHE A 206 -24.23 5.00 18.60
C PHE A 206 -24.58 4.18 19.84
N MET A 207 -24.61 4.82 21.02
CA MET A 207 -24.98 4.15 22.25
C MET A 207 -26.43 3.62 22.23
N ARG A 208 -27.35 4.33 21.57
CA ARG A 208 -28.75 3.90 21.46
C ARG A 208 -28.93 2.59 20.69
N GLU A 209 -28.02 2.30 19.76
CA GLU A 209 -28.08 1.10 18.94
C GLU A 209 -27.32 -0.10 19.54
N ILE A 210 -26.58 0.09 20.65
CA ILE A 210 -25.89 -0.98 21.35
C ILE A 210 -26.81 -1.61 22.40
N PRO A 211 -26.86 -2.94 22.53
CA PRO A 211 -27.62 -3.62 23.58
C PRO A 211 -27.23 -3.15 24.98
N THR A 212 -28.22 -3.00 25.86
CA THR A 212 -28.04 -2.42 27.20
C THR A 212 -26.99 -3.16 28.02
N GLU A 213 -26.94 -4.48 27.88
CA GLU A 213 -26.03 -5.34 28.64
C GLU A 213 -24.53 -5.06 28.34
N VAL A 214 -24.26 -4.51 27.15
CA VAL A 214 -22.89 -4.23 26.68
C VAL A 214 -22.47 -2.78 26.91
N ARG A 215 -23.45 -1.87 27.08
CA ARG A 215 -23.20 -0.42 27.25
C ARG A 215 -22.31 -0.11 28.43
N ASP A 216 -22.61 -0.70 29.58
CA ASP A 216 -21.85 -0.48 30.82
C ASP A 216 -20.40 -0.97 30.73
N GLU A 217 -20.19 -2.08 30.00
CA GLU A 217 -18.84 -2.60 29.75
C GLU A 217 -18.05 -1.65 28.83
N ILE A 218 -18.68 -1.16 27.75
CA ILE A 218 -18.07 -0.20 26.85
C ILE A 218 -17.69 1.09 27.59
N LEU A 219 -18.60 1.65 28.39
CA LEU A 219 -18.35 2.87 29.16
C LEU A 219 -17.23 2.70 30.19
N ARG A 220 -17.18 1.55 30.88
CA ARG A 220 -16.10 1.25 31.82
C ARG A 220 -14.74 1.16 31.14
N SER A 221 -14.68 0.52 29.97
CA SER A 221 -13.45 0.36 29.20
C SER A 221 -13.11 1.57 28.30
N SER A 222 -13.99 2.58 28.23
CA SER A 222 -13.75 3.75 27.38
C SER A 222 -12.73 4.71 27.98
N ARG A 223 -12.07 5.47 27.09
CA ARG A 223 -11.14 6.56 27.45
C ARG A 223 -11.85 7.92 27.51
N LEU A 224 -13.19 7.95 27.42
CA LEU A 224 -13.99 9.16 27.53
C LEU A 224 -13.76 9.89 28.86
N ALA A 225 -13.85 11.22 28.85
CA ALA A 225 -13.82 12.04 30.03
C ALA A 225 -14.96 11.69 31.01
N ALA A 226 -14.78 11.90 32.30
CA ALA A 226 -15.72 11.48 33.34
C ALA A 226 -17.11 12.12 33.18
N ASP A 227 -17.16 13.39 32.76
CA ASP A 227 -18.38 14.13 32.48
C ASP A 227 -19.14 13.55 31.28
N ALA A 228 -18.45 13.19 30.21
CA ALA A 228 -19.05 12.53 29.05
C ALA A 228 -19.61 11.14 29.42
N LYS A 229 -18.89 10.36 30.23
CA LYS A 229 -19.39 9.07 30.73
C LYS A 229 -20.66 9.24 31.56
N ALA A 230 -20.66 10.19 32.50
CA ALA A 230 -21.82 10.47 33.34
C ALA A 230 -23.04 10.91 32.50
N TYR A 231 -22.81 11.74 31.49
CA TYR A 231 -23.86 12.16 30.56
C TYR A 231 -24.44 10.94 29.81
N LEU A 232 -23.64 10.11 29.22
CA LEU A 232 -24.07 8.91 28.49
C LEU A 232 -24.77 7.89 29.37
N GLN A 233 -24.39 7.75 30.65
CA GLN A 233 -25.08 6.92 31.63
C GLN A 233 -26.48 7.45 31.96
N ASN A 234 -26.63 8.76 32.17
CA ASN A 234 -27.93 9.38 32.46
C ASN A 234 -28.89 9.29 31.26
N GLU A 235 -28.39 9.49 30.02
CA GLU A 235 -29.19 9.29 28.81
C GLU A 235 -29.70 7.85 28.68
N ASN A 236 -28.86 6.86 29.01
CA ASN A 236 -29.26 5.44 28.99
C ASN A 236 -30.37 5.13 30.00
N LEU A 237 -30.31 5.72 31.21
CA LEU A 237 -31.31 5.53 32.26
C LEU A 237 -32.64 6.17 31.87
N SER A 238 -32.63 7.32 31.19
CA SER A 238 -33.84 7.99 30.70
C SER A 238 -34.51 7.23 29.57
N ALA A 239 -33.71 6.67 28.62
CA ALA A 239 -34.22 5.87 27.49
C ALA A 239 -34.81 4.50 27.93
N SER A 240 -34.40 3.98 29.10
CA SER A 240 -34.92 2.70 29.63
C SER A 240 -36.22 2.84 30.43
N ARG A 241 -36.67 4.09 30.69
CA ARG A 241 -37.90 4.40 31.48
C ARG A 241 -39.09 4.85 30.62
N GLY A 242 -38.89 5.04 29.32
CA GLY A 242 -39.94 5.42 28.36
C GLY A 242 -40.26 4.30 27.40
#